data_6ad0002f74cdc7b7e1ded084c29957b8
#
_entry.id   6ad0002f74cdc7b7e1ded084c29957b8
#
_cell.length_a   1.000
_cell.length_b   1.000
_cell.length_c   1.000
_cell.angle_alpha   90.00
_cell.angle_beta   90.00
_cell.angle_gamma   90.00
#
_symmetry.space_group_name_H-M   'P 1'
#
loop_
_entity.id
_entity.type
_entity.pdbx_description
1 polymer ?
#
loop_
_entity_poly.entity_id
_entity_poly.type
_entity_poly.pdbx_seq_one_letter_code
_entity_poly.pdbx_strand_id
1 'polypeptide(L)'
;MTISVQTNASAIIALQNLNKTATDLQGAQSIISTGLLINTAKDNASVWSIAQGQRANVGALSAVQASLNRASSIADVAQTAGASISDLLNQVKQKVVAAQDPSLDTTSRAAYNTDFQSLLRQISDVVNNASFDGANILNGSLAGNISFLANADASSFITLSAQNMSLGSSIITIGSTASILTLTASATVLAEVNASIINVNSALGDMGAQATEIQNHTTFVAKLSDVLNQGIGNLVDADMAKESAQLQALQAQQQLGVQALSIANSAPQIVLQLFK
;
A
#
# COMPACT_ATOMS: atom_id res chain seq x y z
N MET A 1 17.37 -57.80 36.19
CA MET A 1 16.43 -56.77 36.73
C MET A 1 15.58 -57.48 37.78
N THR A 2 15.57 -56.98 39.01
CA THR A 2 14.69 -57.52 40.06
C THR A 2 13.25 -57.14 39.74
N ILE A 3 12.38 -58.12 39.53
CA ILE A 3 10.96 -57.90 39.31
C ILE A 3 10.33 -57.61 40.68
N SER A 4 10.03 -56.32 40.95
CA SER A 4 9.31 -55.92 42.14
C SER A 4 7.80 -55.90 41.87
N VAL A 5 7.02 -56.54 42.74
CA VAL A 5 5.55 -56.55 42.67
C VAL A 5 4.97 -55.20 43.10
N GLN A 6 5.69 -54.42 43.92
CA GLN A 6 5.22 -53.09 44.38
C GLN A 6 5.62 -51.94 43.48
N THR A 7 6.72 -52.07 42.71
CA THR A 7 7.21 -51.02 41.80
C THR A 7 7.47 -51.63 40.43
N ASN A 8 6.59 -51.39 39.49
CA ASN A 8 6.75 -51.84 38.08
C ASN A 8 7.50 -50.79 37.27
N ALA A 9 8.86 -50.86 37.31
CA ALA A 9 9.72 -49.91 36.55
C ALA A 9 9.44 -49.92 35.06
N SER A 10 9.10 -51.07 34.43
CA SER A 10 8.79 -51.18 33.03
C SER A 10 7.50 -50.45 32.67
N ALA A 11 6.47 -50.51 33.52
CA ALA A 11 5.22 -49.81 33.32
C ALA A 11 5.40 -48.27 33.44
N ILE A 12 6.27 -47.83 34.40
CA ILE A 12 6.59 -46.40 34.58
C ILE A 12 7.31 -45.86 33.37
N ILE A 13 8.29 -46.58 32.80
CA ILE A 13 9.00 -46.19 31.56
C ILE A 13 8.04 -46.17 30.38
N ALA A 14 7.16 -47.17 30.23
CA ALA A 14 6.16 -47.22 29.18
C ALA A 14 5.18 -46.03 29.25
N LEU A 15 4.74 -45.67 30.47
CA LEU A 15 3.89 -44.53 30.73
C LEU A 15 4.58 -43.19 30.42
N GLN A 16 5.85 -43.03 30.78
CA GLN A 16 6.63 -41.83 30.44
C GLN A 16 6.77 -41.67 28.91
N ASN A 17 7.07 -42.75 28.19
CA ASN A 17 7.17 -42.74 26.73
C ASN A 17 5.82 -42.45 26.08
N LEU A 18 4.72 -43.01 26.61
CA LEU A 18 3.38 -42.76 26.09
C LEU A 18 2.97 -41.28 26.30
N ASN A 19 3.25 -40.72 27.44
CA ASN A 19 3.01 -39.29 27.76
C ASN A 19 3.82 -38.38 26.85
N LYS A 20 5.10 -38.72 26.60
CA LYS A 20 5.94 -37.98 25.64
C LYS A 20 5.36 -38.04 24.25
N THR A 21 4.99 -39.23 23.75
CA THR A 21 4.37 -39.40 22.44
C THR A 21 3.05 -38.63 22.32
N ALA A 22 2.24 -38.58 23.38
CA ALA A 22 0.99 -37.82 23.39
C ALA A 22 1.26 -36.30 23.31
N THR A 23 2.27 -35.79 23.97
CA THR A 23 2.69 -34.39 23.93
C THR A 23 3.22 -34.04 22.53
N ASP A 24 4.08 -34.87 21.95
CA ASP A 24 4.63 -34.70 20.61
C ASP A 24 3.51 -34.74 19.54
N LEU A 25 2.51 -35.62 19.73
CA LEU A 25 1.33 -35.72 18.85
C LEU A 25 0.49 -34.42 18.89
N GLN A 26 0.26 -33.85 20.07
CA GLN A 26 -0.43 -32.58 20.21
C GLN A 26 0.33 -31.45 19.53
N GLY A 27 1.66 -31.42 19.63
CA GLY A 27 2.52 -30.48 18.93
C GLY A 27 2.37 -30.59 17.41
N ALA A 28 2.51 -31.81 16.87
CA ALA A 28 2.34 -32.05 15.43
C ALA A 28 0.93 -31.69 14.91
N GLN A 29 -0.12 -31.98 15.70
CA GLN A 29 -1.48 -31.56 15.38
C GLN A 29 -1.63 -30.03 15.34
N SER A 30 -1.01 -29.30 16.28
CA SER A 30 -1.01 -27.86 16.30
C SER A 30 -0.32 -27.26 15.07
N ILE A 31 0.87 -27.81 14.71
CA ILE A 31 1.62 -27.40 13.51
C ILE A 31 0.80 -27.62 12.25
N ILE A 32 0.18 -28.78 12.10
CA ILE A 32 -0.66 -29.09 10.92
C ILE A 32 -1.90 -28.21 10.86
N SER A 33 -2.51 -27.91 12.02
CA SER A 33 -3.69 -27.05 12.09
C SER A 33 -3.40 -25.59 11.74
N THR A 34 -2.23 -25.08 12.12
CA THR A 34 -1.85 -23.67 11.92
C THR A 34 -1.02 -23.45 10.65
N GLY A 35 -0.37 -24.49 10.14
CA GLY A 35 0.63 -24.39 9.07
C GLY A 35 1.96 -23.80 9.54
N LEU A 36 2.12 -23.52 10.83
CA LEU A 36 3.27 -22.82 11.38
C LEU A 36 4.11 -23.75 12.27
N LEU A 37 5.40 -23.84 12.00
CA LEU A 37 6.38 -24.48 12.85
C LEU A 37 6.59 -23.69 14.16
N ILE A 38 6.54 -22.35 14.03
CA ILE A 38 6.69 -21.41 15.17
C ILE A 38 5.44 -20.55 15.22
N ASN A 39 4.47 -20.97 16.04
CA ASN A 39 3.21 -20.27 16.23
C ASN A 39 3.23 -19.34 17.46
N THR A 40 3.98 -19.70 18.50
CA THR A 40 4.03 -18.97 19.76
C THR A 40 5.46 -18.70 20.22
N ALA A 41 5.64 -17.74 21.13
CA ALA A 41 6.94 -17.49 21.74
C ALA A 41 7.50 -18.69 22.53
N LYS A 42 6.65 -19.68 22.90
CA LYS A 42 7.09 -20.91 23.57
C LYS A 42 7.84 -21.85 22.64
N ASP A 43 7.50 -21.85 21.34
CA ASP A 43 8.13 -22.72 20.34
C ASP A 43 9.57 -22.25 20.05
N ASN A 44 9.76 -20.96 19.81
CA ASN A 44 11.05 -20.30 19.69
C ASN A 44 10.90 -18.78 19.88
N ALA A 45 11.26 -18.28 21.06
CA ALA A 45 11.08 -16.88 21.43
C ALA A 45 11.82 -15.90 20.49
N SER A 46 13.04 -16.27 20.07
CA SER A 46 13.88 -15.40 19.22
C SER A 46 13.29 -15.26 17.80
N VAL A 47 12.98 -16.39 17.17
CA VAL A 47 12.43 -16.39 15.79
C VAL A 47 11.02 -15.80 15.78
N TRP A 48 10.20 -16.13 16.79
CA TRP A 48 8.87 -15.54 16.93
C TRP A 48 8.92 -14.01 17.07
N SER A 49 9.83 -13.48 17.88
CA SER A 49 10.00 -12.04 18.07
C SER A 49 10.43 -11.34 16.78
N ILE A 50 11.37 -11.94 16.01
CA ILE A 50 11.79 -11.42 14.70
C ILE A 50 10.60 -11.43 13.73
N ALA A 51 9.87 -12.54 13.64
CA ALA A 51 8.70 -12.66 12.77
C ALA A 51 7.61 -11.63 13.10
N GLN A 52 7.35 -11.39 14.40
CA GLN A 52 6.40 -10.36 14.81
C GLN A 52 6.86 -8.94 14.47
N GLY A 53 8.15 -8.64 14.60
CA GLY A 53 8.72 -7.38 14.13
C GLY A 53 8.54 -7.18 12.63
N GLN A 54 8.78 -8.23 11.82
CA GLN A 54 8.56 -8.16 10.38
C GLN A 54 7.07 -8.05 10.00
N ARG A 55 6.17 -8.74 10.71
CA ARG A 55 4.71 -8.57 10.53
C ARG A 55 4.25 -7.14 10.83
N ALA A 56 4.81 -6.51 11.86
CA ALA A 56 4.53 -5.11 12.15
C ALA A 56 5.00 -4.20 11.01
N ASN A 57 6.19 -4.46 10.42
CA ASN A 57 6.68 -3.73 9.27
C ASN A 57 5.76 -3.90 8.04
N VAL A 58 5.30 -5.13 7.75
CA VAL A 58 4.33 -5.39 6.68
C VAL A 58 3.01 -4.63 6.92
N GLY A 59 2.52 -4.62 8.16
CA GLY A 59 1.36 -3.83 8.56
C GLY A 59 1.56 -2.32 8.34
N ALA A 60 2.73 -1.79 8.66
CA ALA A 60 3.08 -0.39 8.41
C ALA A 60 3.18 -0.08 6.91
N LEU A 61 3.75 -1.00 6.10
CA LEU A 61 3.81 -0.85 4.64
C LEU A 61 2.42 -0.81 3.99
N SER A 62 1.41 -1.47 4.55
CA SER A 62 0.04 -1.36 4.05
C SER A 62 -0.54 0.05 4.24
N ALA A 63 -0.18 0.74 5.33
CA ALA A 63 -0.54 2.15 5.54
C ALA A 63 0.21 3.08 4.57
N VAL A 64 1.49 2.79 4.28
CA VAL A 64 2.27 3.48 3.23
C VAL A 64 1.61 3.32 1.87
N GLN A 65 1.20 2.11 1.51
CA GLN A 65 0.48 1.83 0.26
C GLN A 65 -0.81 2.65 0.15
N ALA A 66 -1.60 2.73 1.22
CA ALA A 66 -2.82 3.56 1.24
C ALA A 66 -2.50 5.06 1.06
N SER A 67 -1.42 5.54 1.68
CA SER A 67 -0.94 6.92 1.52
C SER A 67 -0.50 7.21 0.07
N LEU A 68 0.23 6.30 -0.57
CA LEU A 68 0.67 6.43 -1.96
C LEU A 68 -0.50 6.34 -2.96
N ASN A 69 -1.48 5.48 -2.72
CA ASN A 69 -2.69 5.41 -3.54
C ASN A 69 -3.48 6.72 -3.48
N ARG A 70 -3.55 7.35 -2.31
CA ARG A 70 -4.14 8.69 -2.17
C ARG A 70 -3.33 9.74 -2.94
N ALA A 71 -1.98 9.68 -2.88
CA ALA A 71 -1.11 10.56 -3.65
C ALA A 71 -1.34 10.42 -5.15
N SER A 72 -1.43 9.20 -5.66
CA SER A 72 -1.74 8.92 -7.07
C SER A 72 -3.09 9.52 -7.47
N SER A 73 -4.13 9.33 -6.65
CA SER A 73 -5.46 9.86 -6.95
C SER A 73 -5.49 11.40 -7.01
N ILE A 74 -4.75 12.08 -6.13
CA ILE A 74 -4.62 13.55 -6.17
C ILE A 74 -3.88 13.99 -7.43
N ALA A 75 -2.78 13.29 -7.79
CA ALA A 75 -2.01 13.58 -8.98
C ALA A 75 -2.84 13.37 -10.27
N ASP A 76 -3.63 12.30 -10.34
CA ASP A 76 -4.48 11.97 -11.49
C ASP A 76 -5.59 13.02 -11.68
N VAL A 77 -6.23 13.47 -10.61
CA VAL A 77 -7.23 14.55 -10.67
C VAL A 77 -6.58 15.85 -11.13
N ALA A 78 -5.41 16.19 -10.61
CA ALA A 78 -4.69 17.40 -10.99
C ALA A 78 -4.24 17.37 -12.46
N GLN A 79 -3.72 16.23 -12.95
CA GLN A 79 -3.33 16.07 -14.35
C GLN A 79 -4.54 16.17 -15.27
N THR A 80 -5.66 15.55 -14.94
CA THR A 80 -6.90 15.61 -15.72
C THR A 80 -7.42 17.05 -15.82
N ALA A 81 -7.43 17.76 -14.68
CA ALA A 81 -7.80 19.16 -14.64
C ALA A 81 -6.83 20.06 -15.44
N GLY A 82 -5.52 19.82 -15.25
CA GLY A 82 -4.48 20.56 -15.98
C GLY A 82 -4.55 20.35 -17.50
N ALA A 83 -4.84 19.14 -17.96
CA ALA A 83 -5.08 18.86 -19.39
C ALA A 83 -6.31 19.65 -19.91
N SER A 84 -7.40 19.65 -19.14
CA SER A 84 -8.60 20.43 -19.50
C SER A 84 -8.30 21.94 -19.54
N ILE A 85 -7.47 22.45 -18.62
CA ILE A 85 -7.03 23.85 -18.62
C ILE A 85 -6.17 24.16 -19.86
N SER A 86 -5.28 23.25 -20.27
CA SER A 86 -4.47 23.41 -21.48
C SER A 86 -5.37 23.52 -22.74
N ASP A 87 -6.42 22.68 -22.84
CA ASP A 87 -7.38 22.74 -23.93
C ASP A 87 -8.19 24.05 -23.93
N LEU A 88 -8.63 24.50 -22.75
CA LEU A 88 -9.32 25.79 -22.61
C LEU A 88 -8.40 26.97 -22.98
N LEU A 89 -7.12 26.94 -22.60
CA LEU A 89 -6.15 27.97 -22.98
C LEU A 89 -5.93 28.03 -24.50
N ASN A 90 -5.96 26.89 -25.20
CA ASN A 90 -5.92 26.85 -26.67
C ASN A 90 -7.15 27.49 -27.27
N GLN A 91 -8.36 27.31 -26.73
CA GLN A 91 -9.57 27.99 -27.14
C GLN A 91 -9.51 29.50 -26.83
N VAL A 92 -9.01 29.87 -25.67
CA VAL A 92 -8.74 31.28 -25.30
C VAL A 92 -7.83 31.94 -26.35
N LYS A 93 -6.71 31.25 -26.69
CA LYS A 93 -5.80 31.75 -27.75
C LYS A 93 -6.51 32.02 -29.06
N GLN A 94 -7.38 31.12 -29.53
CA GLN A 94 -8.14 31.30 -30.75
C GLN A 94 -9.03 32.55 -30.71
N LYS A 95 -9.73 32.80 -29.60
CA LYS A 95 -10.57 33.97 -29.39
C LYS A 95 -9.75 35.29 -29.37
N VAL A 96 -8.59 35.24 -28.70
CA VAL A 96 -7.68 36.38 -28.61
C VAL A 96 -7.09 36.73 -29.97
N VAL A 97 -6.65 35.71 -30.75
CA VAL A 97 -6.13 35.92 -32.11
C VAL A 97 -7.23 36.45 -33.02
N ALA A 98 -8.46 35.94 -32.98
CA ALA A 98 -9.58 36.45 -33.74
C ALA A 98 -9.89 37.93 -33.42
N ALA A 99 -9.81 38.32 -32.13
CA ALA A 99 -10.02 39.69 -31.68
C ALA A 99 -8.91 40.68 -32.12
N GLN A 100 -7.78 40.19 -32.63
CA GLN A 100 -6.70 41.03 -33.17
C GLN A 100 -6.93 41.48 -34.62
N ASP A 101 -7.96 40.99 -35.28
CA ASP A 101 -8.28 41.43 -36.65
C ASP A 101 -8.64 42.94 -36.63
N PRO A 102 -7.88 43.77 -37.33
CA PRO A 102 -8.16 45.23 -37.39
C PRO A 102 -9.47 45.58 -38.12
N SER A 103 -10.01 44.66 -38.94
CA SER A 103 -11.24 44.85 -39.70
C SER A 103 -12.51 44.67 -38.84
N LEU A 104 -12.37 44.10 -37.63
CA LEU A 104 -13.51 43.86 -36.72
C LEU A 104 -14.09 45.19 -36.21
N ASP A 105 -15.42 45.28 -36.26
CA ASP A 105 -16.14 46.34 -35.54
C ASP A 105 -16.14 46.12 -34.01
N THR A 106 -16.58 47.14 -33.31
CA THR A 106 -16.62 47.11 -31.84
C THR A 106 -17.58 46.07 -31.30
N THR A 107 -18.69 45.81 -32.00
CA THR A 107 -19.72 44.83 -31.58
C THR A 107 -19.20 43.40 -31.71
N SER A 108 -18.58 43.10 -32.86
CA SER A 108 -17.96 41.77 -33.09
C SER A 108 -16.82 41.50 -32.11
N ARG A 109 -15.98 42.51 -31.83
CA ARG A 109 -14.91 42.37 -30.81
C ARG A 109 -15.47 42.16 -29.41
N ALA A 110 -16.59 42.83 -29.07
CA ALA A 110 -17.27 42.64 -27.79
C ALA A 110 -17.84 41.20 -27.67
N ALA A 111 -18.34 40.61 -28.79
CA ALA A 111 -18.78 39.22 -28.76
C ALA A 111 -17.61 38.24 -28.49
N TYR A 112 -16.44 38.40 -29.14
CA TYR A 112 -15.25 37.62 -28.83
C TYR A 112 -14.78 37.81 -27.38
N ASN A 113 -14.90 39.03 -26.84
CA ASN A 113 -14.57 39.28 -25.45
C ASN A 113 -15.51 38.56 -24.49
N THR A 114 -16.80 38.46 -24.82
CA THR A 114 -17.76 37.68 -24.02
C THR A 114 -17.41 36.19 -24.00
N ASP A 115 -17.06 35.62 -25.13
CA ASP A 115 -16.60 34.23 -25.24
C ASP A 115 -15.32 34.01 -24.45
N PHE A 116 -14.34 34.94 -24.61
CA PHE A 116 -13.09 34.92 -23.86
C PHE A 116 -13.31 34.91 -22.34
N GLN A 117 -14.16 35.81 -21.83
CA GLN A 117 -14.52 35.86 -20.42
C GLN A 117 -15.22 34.59 -19.93
N SER A 118 -16.03 33.96 -20.80
CA SER A 118 -16.67 32.68 -20.48
C SER A 118 -15.64 31.55 -20.33
N LEU A 119 -14.64 31.51 -21.22
CA LEU A 119 -13.54 30.52 -21.15
C LEU A 119 -12.68 30.73 -19.87
N LEU A 120 -12.40 31.99 -19.49
CA LEU A 120 -11.67 32.26 -18.24
C LEU A 120 -12.44 31.78 -17.00
N ARG A 121 -13.77 31.96 -16.97
CA ARG A 121 -14.60 31.40 -15.89
C ARG A 121 -14.52 29.88 -15.84
N GLN A 122 -14.60 29.20 -17.01
CA GLN A 122 -14.47 27.74 -17.08
C GLN A 122 -13.11 27.27 -16.56
N ILE A 123 -12.01 27.98 -16.87
CA ILE A 123 -10.68 27.68 -16.29
C ILE A 123 -10.73 27.80 -14.77
N SER A 124 -11.31 28.88 -14.25
CA SER A 124 -11.45 29.08 -12.80
C SER A 124 -12.27 27.98 -12.13
N ASP A 125 -13.36 27.55 -12.78
CA ASP A 125 -14.22 26.48 -12.28
C ASP A 125 -13.48 25.12 -12.25
N VAL A 126 -12.72 24.79 -13.31
CA VAL A 126 -11.89 23.59 -13.35
C VAL A 126 -10.84 23.60 -12.24
N VAL A 127 -10.11 24.71 -12.06
CA VAL A 127 -9.10 24.89 -11.02
C VAL A 127 -9.69 24.68 -9.62
N ASN A 128 -10.84 25.31 -9.34
CA ASN A 128 -11.47 25.26 -8.02
C ASN A 128 -12.08 23.90 -7.70
N ASN A 129 -12.54 23.17 -8.71
CA ASN A 129 -13.16 21.86 -8.52
C ASN A 129 -12.17 20.67 -8.59
N ALA A 130 -10.91 20.90 -8.93
CA ALA A 130 -9.86 19.89 -9.03
C ALA A 130 -9.38 19.42 -7.66
N SER A 131 -10.26 18.80 -6.88
CA SER A 131 -9.96 18.32 -5.54
C SER A 131 -10.23 16.84 -5.37
N PHE A 132 -9.37 16.16 -4.62
CA PHE A 132 -9.57 14.79 -4.15
C PHE A 132 -9.36 14.74 -2.64
N ASP A 133 -10.33 14.20 -1.90
CA ASP A 133 -10.30 14.09 -0.44
C ASP A 133 -9.92 15.42 0.25
N GLY A 134 -10.50 16.54 -0.25
CA GLY A 134 -10.26 17.90 0.26
C GLY A 134 -8.92 18.52 -0.13
N ALA A 135 -8.05 17.82 -0.83
CA ALA A 135 -6.78 18.34 -1.32
C ALA A 135 -6.93 18.86 -2.77
N ASN A 136 -6.59 20.12 -3.00
CA ASN A 136 -6.49 20.73 -4.32
C ASN A 136 -5.12 21.38 -4.46
N ILE A 137 -4.30 20.85 -5.38
CA ILE A 137 -2.94 21.35 -5.63
C ILE A 137 -2.87 22.42 -6.73
N LEU A 138 -4.01 22.76 -7.35
CA LEU A 138 -4.07 23.68 -8.50
C LEU A 138 -4.60 25.07 -8.17
N ASN A 139 -5.32 25.25 -7.06
CA ASN A 139 -6.01 26.50 -6.75
C ASN A 139 -5.23 27.45 -5.85
N GLY A 140 -3.99 27.10 -5.48
CA GLY A 140 -3.17 27.92 -4.59
C GLY A 140 -3.63 27.96 -3.13
N SER A 141 -4.63 27.18 -2.73
CA SER A 141 -5.10 27.13 -1.33
C SER A 141 -4.09 26.45 -0.39
N LEU A 142 -3.24 25.57 -0.94
CA LEU A 142 -2.17 24.92 -0.19
C LEU A 142 -0.94 25.83 -0.15
N ALA A 143 -0.44 26.08 1.04
CA ALA A 143 0.76 26.90 1.26
C ALA A 143 2.07 26.20 0.82
N GLY A 144 2.02 24.98 0.31
CA GLY A 144 3.18 24.19 -0.10
C GLY A 144 2.83 22.81 -0.64
N ASN A 145 3.85 21.98 -0.74
CA ASN A 145 3.73 20.62 -1.23
C ASN A 145 2.98 19.70 -0.25
N ILE A 146 2.32 18.67 -0.77
CA ILE A 146 1.73 17.62 0.06
C ILE A 146 2.75 16.49 0.18
N SER A 147 2.97 16.03 1.41
CA SER A 147 3.88 14.91 1.70
C SER A 147 3.11 13.64 2.02
N PHE A 148 3.55 12.53 1.46
CA PHE A 148 2.98 11.19 1.62
C PHE A 148 4.02 10.25 2.18
N LEU A 149 3.59 9.30 3.01
CA LEU A 149 4.49 8.31 3.61
C LEU A 149 5.19 7.48 2.52
N ALA A 150 6.52 7.31 2.67
CA ALA A 150 7.34 6.53 1.74
C ALA A 150 7.90 5.25 2.37
N ASN A 151 7.96 5.15 3.71
CA ASN A 151 8.51 4.00 4.41
C ASN A 151 7.73 3.66 5.69
N ALA A 152 7.97 2.46 6.23
CA ALA A 152 7.22 1.89 7.36
C ALA A 152 7.43 2.63 8.69
N ASP A 153 8.57 3.30 8.88
CA ASP A 153 8.91 4.05 10.09
C ASP A 153 8.56 5.55 10.02
N ALA A 154 7.88 5.97 8.93
CA ALA A 154 7.47 7.36 8.68
C ALA A 154 8.61 8.38 8.72
N SER A 155 9.85 7.96 8.46
CA SER A 155 11.03 8.85 8.40
C SER A 155 11.26 9.45 7.01
N SER A 156 10.65 8.89 5.96
CA SER A 156 10.78 9.34 4.57
C SER A 156 9.42 9.65 3.95
N PHE A 157 9.40 10.66 3.08
CA PHE A 157 8.19 11.14 2.43
C PHE A 157 8.43 11.35 0.94
N ILE A 158 7.42 11.06 0.13
CA ILE A 158 7.31 11.50 -1.25
C ILE A 158 6.43 12.74 -1.27
N THR A 159 6.84 13.76 -1.99
CA THR A 159 6.14 15.05 -2.05
C THR A 159 5.49 15.23 -3.41
N LEU A 160 4.25 15.71 -3.40
CA LEU A 160 3.53 16.20 -4.58
C LEU A 160 3.50 17.72 -4.51
N SER A 161 4.10 18.37 -5.52
CA SER A 161 4.25 19.81 -5.57
C SER A 161 2.94 20.51 -5.94
N ALA A 162 2.57 21.53 -5.19
CA ALA A 162 1.45 22.39 -5.55
C ALA A 162 1.77 23.21 -6.80
N GLN A 163 0.86 23.20 -7.78
CA GLN A 163 0.97 23.92 -9.04
C GLN A 163 -0.18 24.91 -9.17
N ASN A 164 0.00 26.14 -8.67
CA ASN A 164 -1.07 27.14 -8.69
C ASN A 164 -1.41 27.57 -10.11
N MET A 165 -2.51 27.04 -10.64
CA MET A 165 -3.07 27.37 -11.97
C MET A 165 -4.25 28.34 -11.92
N SER A 166 -4.44 29.06 -10.81
CA SER A 166 -5.44 30.13 -10.74
C SER A 166 -5.12 31.27 -11.71
N LEU A 167 -6.13 31.94 -12.20
CA LEU A 167 -5.93 33.12 -13.06
C LEU A 167 -5.13 34.21 -12.32
N GLY A 168 -4.14 34.80 -13.00
CA GLY A 168 -3.23 35.77 -12.46
C GLY A 168 -2.11 35.22 -11.60
N SER A 169 -1.92 33.88 -11.58
CA SER A 169 -0.79 33.21 -10.91
C SER A 169 0.48 33.27 -11.77
N SER A 170 1.57 32.67 -11.24
CA SER A 170 2.83 32.51 -12.00
C SER A 170 2.70 31.53 -13.17
N ILE A 171 1.77 30.57 -13.10
CA ILE A 171 1.55 29.58 -14.17
C ILE A 171 0.57 30.12 -15.21
N ILE A 172 -0.61 30.58 -14.77
CA ILE A 172 -1.59 31.24 -15.66
C ILE A 172 -1.51 32.74 -15.43
N THR A 173 -0.74 33.42 -16.27
CA THR A 173 -0.46 34.86 -16.12
C THR A 173 -1.62 35.76 -16.55
N ILE A 174 -2.65 35.19 -17.20
CA ILE A 174 -3.86 35.91 -17.60
C ILE A 174 -4.65 36.29 -16.37
N GLY A 175 -4.88 37.60 -16.18
CA GLY A 175 -5.69 38.08 -15.06
C GLY A 175 -7.17 37.74 -15.21
N SER A 176 -7.88 37.54 -14.11
CA SER A 176 -9.33 37.27 -14.11
C SER A 176 -10.19 38.39 -14.70
N THR A 177 -9.66 39.60 -14.75
CA THR A 177 -10.29 40.82 -15.32
C THR A 177 -9.73 41.18 -16.69
N ALA A 178 -8.86 40.35 -17.30
CA ALA A 178 -8.28 40.57 -18.60
C ALA A 178 -9.38 40.76 -19.67
N SER A 179 -9.14 41.61 -20.64
CA SER A 179 -10.12 41.98 -21.68
C SER A 179 -9.46 42.11 -23.04
N ILE A 180 -10.17 41.75 -24.12
CA ILE A 180 -9.71 41.80 -25.49
C ILE A 180 -10.52 42.79 -26.35
N LEU A 181 -11.09 43.82 -25.73
CA LEU A 181 -11.92 44.82 -26.39
C LEU A 181 -11.14 45.76 -27.34
N THR A 182 -9.82 45.87 -27.17
CA THR A 182 -8.97 46.71 -28.01
C THR A 182 -7.82 45.91 -28.60
N LEU A 183 -7.26 46.34 -29.72
CA LEU A 183 -6.13 45.68 -30.39
C LEU A 183 -4.90 45.59 -29.44
N THR A 184 -4.63 46.69 -28.70
CA THR A 184 -3.51 46.74 -27.77
C THR A 184 -3.71 45.75 -26.61
N ALA A 185 -4.92 45.71 -26.01
CA ALA A 185 -5.25 44.76 -24.97
C ALA A 185 -5.18 43.30 -25.48
N SER A 186 -5.70 43.01 -26.68
CA SER A 186 -5.60 41.68 -27.29
C SER A 186 -4.16 41.25 -27.53
N ALA A 187 -3.26 42.15 -27.91
CA ALA A 187 -1.85 41.87 -28.10
C ALA A 187 -1.15 41.52 -26.75
N THR A 188 -1.44 42.25 -25.69
CA THR A 188 -0.93 41.96 -24.34
C THR A 188 -1.46 40.61 -23.84
N VAL A 189 -2.75 40.38 -23.94
CA VAL A 189 -3.36 39.10 -23.51
C VAL A 189 -2.85 37.93 -24.36
N LEU A 190 -2.55 38.12 -25.64
CA LEU A 190 -1.95 37.05 -26.46
C LEU A 190 -0.57 36.62 -25.93
N ALA A 191 0.26 37.59 -25.49
CA ALA A 191 1.53 37.27 -24.87
C ALA A 191 1.34 36.49 -23.55
N GLU A 192 0.39 36.91 -22.70
CA GLU A 192 0.04 36.22 -21.47
C GLU A 192 -0.49 34.80 -21.72
N VAL A 193 -1.36 34.62 -22.73
CA VAL A 193 -1.88 33.29 -23.12
C VAL A 193 -0.75 32.37 -23.58
N ASN A 194 0.17 32.87 -24.41
CA ASN A 194 1.30 32.06 -24.89
C ASN A 194 2.22 31.66 -23.73
N ALA A 195 2.52 32.56 -22.80
CA ALA A 195 3.28 32.26 -21.59
C ALA A 195 2.55 31.23 -20.71
N SER A 196 1.24 31.42 -20.51
CA SER A 196 0.40 30.49 -19.73
C SER A 196 0.39 29.07 -20.32
N ILE A 197 0.28 28.92 -21.63
CA ILE A 197 0.33 27.61 -22.30
C ILE A 197 1.68 26.92 -22.04
N ILE A 198 2.80 27.65 -22.17
CA ILE A 198 4.13 27.09 -21.91
C ILE A 198 4.27 26.66 -20.45
N ASN A 199 3.84 27.51 -19.52
CA ASN A 199 3.95 27.24 -18.10
C ASN A 199 3.05 26.09 -17.66
N VAL A 200 1.81 26.01 -18.16
CA VAL A 200 0.88 24.88 -17.90
C VAL A 200 1.45 23.56 -18.43
N ASN A 201 2.01 23.56 -19.63
CA ASN A 201 2.64 22.35 -20.19
C ASN A 201 3.87 21.91 -19.38
N SER A 202 4.67 22.84 -18.87
CA SER A 202 5.78 22.55 -17.96
C SER A 202 5.28 21.96 -16.63
N ALA A 203 4.26 22.58 -16.03
CA ALA A 203 3.66 22.09 -14.80
C ALA A 203 3.02 20.70 -14.95
N LEU A 204 2.39 20.43 -16.11
CA LEU A 204 1.88 19.09 -16.44
C LEU A 204 3.01 18.06 -16.56
N GLY A 205 4.14 18.45 -17.15
CA GLY A 205 5.34 17.61 -17.22
C GLY A 205 5.88 17.27 -15.84
N ASP A 206 5.99 18.26 -14.96
CA ASP A 206 6.45 18.07 -13.57
C ASP A 206 5.49 17.17 -12.78
N MET A 207 4.18 17.40 -12.90
CA MET A 207 3.16 16.53 -12.26
C MET A 207 3.22 15.10 -12.81
N GLY A 208 3.46 14.94 -14.12
CA GLY A 208 3.62 13.62 -14.75
C GLY A 208 4.86 12.87 -14.22
N ALA A 209 5.97 13.57 -14.04
CA ALA A 209 7.18 12.99 -13.44
C ALA A 209 6.95 12.55 -12.00
N GLN A 210 6.29 13.39 -11.19
CA GLN A 210 5.96 13.07 -9.79
C GLN A 210 4.96 11.90 -9.69
N ALA A 211 3.95 11.84 -10.56
CA ALA A 211 3.02 10.71 -10.61
C ALA A 211 3.73 9.40 -10.96
N THR A 212 4.70 9.44 -11.88
CA THR A 212 5.54 8.29 -12.23
C THR A 212 6.41 7.86 -11.04
N GLU A 213 6.97 8.80 -10.30
CA GLU A 213 7.74 8.52 -9.08
C GLU A 213 6.87 7.83 -8.03
N ILE A 214 5.66 8.34 -7.77
CA ILE A 214 4.68 7.74 -6.85
C ILE A 214 4.33 6.31 -7.29
N GLN A 215 4.06 6.08 -8.58
CA GLN A 215 3.74 4.77 -9.12
C GLN A 215 4.88 3.77 -8.97
N ASN A 216 6.12 4.19 -9.26
CA ASN A 216 7.31 3.37 -9.10
C ASN A 216 7.52 2.99 -7.63
N HIS A 217 7.34 3.95 -6.73
CA HIS A 217 7.48 3.72 -5.30
C HIS A 217 6.36 2.81 -4.76
N THR A 218 5.13 2.98 -5.22
CA THR A 218 4.00 2.08 -4.91
C THR A 218 4.32 0.64 -5.30
N THR A 219 4.88 0.44 -6.49
CA THR A 219 5.32 -0.86 -6.98
C THR A 219 6.47 -1.44 -6.13
N PHE A 220 7.41 -0.60 -5.72
CA PHE A 220 8.50 -1.01 -4.82
C PHE A 220 7.98 -1.46 -3.45
N VAL A 221 7.08 -0.68 -2.84
CA VAL A 221 6.48 -1.00 -1.53
C VAL A 221 5.70 -2.31 -1.58
N ALA A 222 4.93 -2.55 -2.66
CA ALA A 222 4.23 -3.81 -2.85
C ALA A 222 5.20 -5.00 -2.91
N LYS A 223 6.25 -4.91 -3.74
CA LYS A 223 7.28 -5.96 -3.83
C LYS A 223 8.02 -6.19 -2.51
N LEU A 224 8.32 -5.10 -1.78
CA LEU A 224 8.96 -5.19 -0.47
C LEU A 224 8.07 -5.93 0.53
N SER A 225 6.77 -5.63 0.55
CA SER A 225 5.79 -6.34 1.38
C SER A 225 5.76 -7.84 1.06
N ASP A 226 5.77 -8.21 -0.24
CA ASP A 226 5.79 -9.61 -0.68
C ASP A 226 7.06 -10.34 -0.22
N VAL A 227 8.23 -9.71 -0.38
CA VAL A 227 9.52 -10.27 0.06
C VAL A 227 9.56 -10.46 1.58
N LEU A 228 9.03 -9.49 2.35
CA LEU A 228 8.94 -9.60 3.80
C LEU A 228 8.00 -10.73 4.22
N ASN A 229 6.85 -10.88 3.57
CA ASN A 229 5.92 -11.97 3.83
C ASN A 229 6.58 -13.34 3.53
N GLN A 230 7.29 -13.44 2.40
CA GLN A 230 8.06 -14.65 2.08
C GLN A 230 9.16 -14.93 3.12
N GLY A 231 9.86 -13.87 3.56
CA GLY A 231 10.87 -13.97 4.62
C GLY A 231 10.28 -14.44 5.95
N ILE A 232 9.09 -13.95 6.31
CA ILE A 232 8.34 -14.40 7.49
C ILE A 232 7.97 -15.88 7.34
N GLY A 233 7.44 -16.29 6.18
CA GLY A 233 7.10 -17.69 5.90
C GLY A 233 8.32 -18.60 6.06
N ASN A 234 9.47 -18.24 5.51
CA ASN A 234 10.71 -19.01 5.64
C ASN A 234 11.17 -19.18 7.10
N LEU A 235 10.76 -18.28 7.99
CA LEU A 235 11.11 -18.33 9.41
C LEU A 235 10.14 -19.16 10.23
N VAL A 236 8.85 -19.15 9.90
CA VAL A 236 7.79 -19.68 10.77
C VAL A 236 6.93 -20.76 10.16
N ASP A 237 6.91 -20.94 8.82
CA ASP A 237 6.06 -21.93 8.15
C ASP A 237 6.59 -23.35 8.34
N ALA A 238 5.70 -24.32 8.41
CA ALA A 238 5.99 -25.73 8.54
C ALA A 238 6.03 -26.41 7.16
N ASP A 239 6.94 -27.39 7.03
CA ASP A 239 6.88 -28.36 5.93
C ASP A 239 5.74 -29.35 6.18
N MET A 240 4.59 -29.11 5.58
CA MET A 240 3.38 -29.92 5.77
C MET A 240 3.54 -31.38 5.37
N ALA A 241 4.41 -31.71 4.40
CA ALA A 241 4.66 -33.08 3.99
C ALA A 241 5.41 -33.85 5.09
N LYS A 242 6.43 -33.23 5.67
CA LYS A 242 7.20 -33.76 6.77
C LYS A 242 6.35 -33.90 8.03
N GLU A 243 5.59 -32.87 8.39
CA GLU A 243 4.76 -32.88 9.60
C GLU A 243 3.61 -33.90 9.52
N SER A 244 3.02 -34.09 8.34
CA SER A 244 1.99 -35.12 8.11
C SER A 244 2.56 -36.53 8.29
N ALA A 245 3.76 -36.80 7.77
CA ALA A 245 4.44 -38.08 7.98
C ALA A 245 4.77 -38.31 9.46
N GLN A 246 5.21 -37.25 10.16
CA GLN A 246 5.50 -37.29 11.59
C GLN A 246 4.23 -37.57 12.42
N LEU A 247 3.11 -36.92 12.06
CA LEU A 247 1.82 -37.17 12.71
C LEU A 247 1.41 -38.65 12.62
N GLN A 248 1.50 -39.25 11.41
CA GLN A 248 1.18 -40.67 11.20
C GLN A 248 2.09 -41.55 12.03
N ALA A 249 3.40 -41.27 12.07
CA ALA A 249 4.35 -42.03 12.87
C ALA A 249 4.04 -41.94 14.37
N LEU A 250 3.70 -40.74 14.88
CA LEU A 250 3.34 -40.53 16.28
C LEU A 250 2.02 -41.24 16.65
N GLN A 251 1.03 -41.26 15.75
CA GLN A 251 -0.20 -42.03 15.94
C GLN A 251 0.08 -43.54 16.07
N ALA A 252 0.94 -44.08 15.20
CA ALA A 252 1.37 -45.47 15.30
C ALA A 252 2.15 -45.75 16.59
N GLN A 253 3.06 -44.83 16.98
CA GLN A 253 3.82 -44.95 18.26
C GLN A 253 2.88 -44.87 19.46
N GLN A 254 1.84 -44.05 19.44
CA GLN A 254 0.86 -43.98 20.52
C GLN A 254 0.13 -45.33 20.70
N GLN A 255 -0.32 -45.94 19.59
CA GLN A 255 -0.98 -47.24 19.62
C GLN A 255 -0.05 -48.33 20.18
N LEU A 256 1.20 -48.36 19.71
CA LEU A 256 2.22 -49.30 20.19
C LEU A 256 2.57 -49.07 21.68
N GLY A 257 2.60 -47.79 22.10
CA GLY A 257 2.83 -47.37 23.50
C GLY A 257 1.75 -47.89 24.46
N VAL A 258 0.48 -47.82 24.05
CA VAL A 258 -0.65 -48.37 24.79
C VAL A 258 -0.52 -49.88 24.92
N GLN A 259 -0.15 -50.61 23.86
CA GLN A 259 0.08 -52.05 23.91
C GLN A 259 1.27 -52.40 24.80
N ALA A 260 2.39 -51.67 24.70
CA ALA A 260 3.58 -51.90 25.54
C ALA A 260 3.25 -51.66 27.01
N LEU A 261 2.45 -50.63 27.36
CA LEU A 261 1.99 -50.38 28.71
C LEU A 261 1.11 -51.53 29.22
N SER A 262 0.21 -52.07 28.38
CA SER A 262 -0.63 -53.23 28.73
C SER A 262 0.22 -54.49 29.02
N ILE A 263 1.24 -54.77 28.19
CA ILE A 263 2.16 -55.88 28.39
C ILE A 263 2.99 -55.66 29.65
N ALA A 264 3.49 -54.45 29.89
CA ALA A 264 4.26 -54.14 31.10
C ALA A 264 3.45 -54.28 32.38
N ASN A 265 2.16 -53.97 32.34
CA ASN A 265 1.25 -54.15 33.46
C ASN A 265 0.85 -55.61 33.72
N SER A 266 0.86 -56.48 32.69
CA SER A 266 0.56 -57.92 32.86
C SER A 266 1.75 -58.74 33.36
N ALA A 267 3.00 -58.27 33.18
CA ALA A 267 4.21 -58.98 33.58
C ALA A 267 4.24 -59.37 35.09
N PRO A 268 3.90 -58.53 36.05
CA PRO A 268 3.86 -58.93 37.47
C PRO A 268 2.77 -59.96 37.79
N GLN A 269 1.68 -60.00 37.02
CA GLN A 269 0.60 -60.96 37.24
C GLN A 269 1.00 -62.41 36.87
N ILE A 270 1.87 -62.57 35.87
CA ILE A 270 2.40 -63.87 35.47
C ILE A 270 3.28 -64.45 36.59
N VAL A 271 4.07 -63.59 37.24
CA VAL A 271 4.90 -64.00 38.37
C VAL A 271 4.04 -64.40 39.59
N LEU A 272 2.97 -63.68 39.87
CA LEU A 272 2.01 -64.01 40.94
C LEU A 272 1.28 -65.35 40.66
N GLN A 273 1.02 -65.73 39.40
CA GLN A 273 0.44 -67.02 39.03
C GLN A 273 1.40 -68.20 39.27
N LEU A 274 2.70 -67.98 39.26
CA LEU A 274 3.69 -68.99 39.52
C LEU A 274 3.84 -69.38 41.03
N PHE A 275 3.30 -68.52 41.88
CA PHE A 275 3.32 -68.70 43.35
C PHE A 275 1.95 -69.11 43.96
N LYS A 276 0.97 -69.43 43.06
CA LYS A 276 -0.26 -70.10 43.39
C LYS A 276 -0.16 -71.55 43.03
#